data_b630fd63ae0c459d2ec3ee0e6a9eb034
#
_entry.id   b630fd63ae0c459d2ec3ee0e6a9eb034
#
_cell.length_a   1.000
_cell.length_b   1.000
_cell.length_c   1.000
_cell.angle_alpha   90.00
_cell.angle_beta   90.00
_cell.angle_gamma   90.00
#
_symmetry.space_group_name_H-M   'P 1'
#
loop_
_entity.id
_entity.type
_entity.pdbx_description
1 polymer ?
#
loop_
_entity_poly.entity_id
_entity_poly.type
_entity_poly.pdbx_seq_one_letter_code
_entity_poly.pdbx_strand_id
1 'polypeptide(L)'
;MIYLNNAATSWPKPSSVCEAVQACLMDTPASQFRGGSAILKKDTEERCREKLGKLLGIHAHDRIFFTSGATESLNTVLCGLDYGEEGCGILATQTEHNSVLRPLMNQPVFKKHPVTIISCLENGAVTRKALEKGLEEALENTGKNPS
;
A
#
# COMPACT_ATOMS: atom_id res chain seq x y z
N MET A 1 -23.21 -20.39 -4.74
CA MET A 1 -21.73 -20.44 -4.58
C MET A 1 -21.36 -19.56 -3.38
N ILE A 2 -20.58 -20.08 -2.44
CA ILE A 2 -20.04 -19.29 -1.31
C ILE A 2 -18.66 -18.80 -1.72
N TYR A 3 -18.46 -17.46 -1.71
CA TYR A 3 -17.17 -16.84 -2.03
C TYR A 3 -16.51 -16.29 -0.77
N LEU A 4 -15.38 -16.85 -0.37
CA LEU A 4 -14.67 -16.52 0.87
C LEU A 4 -13.38 -15.74 0.68
N ASN A 5 -13.04 -15.34 -0.57
CA ASN A 5 -11.78 -14.67 -0.89
C ASN A 5 -11.94 -13.16 -1.19
N ASN A 6 -12.81 -12.48 -0.45
CA ASN A 6 -13.03 -11.04 -0.62
C ASN A 6 -11.80 -10.19 -0.32
N ALA A 7 -10.82 -10.71 0.44
CA ALA A 7 -9.55 -10.03 0.69
C ALA A 7 -8.72 -9.85 -0.60
N ALA A 8 -8.79 -10.80 -1.53
CA ALA A 8 -8.12 -10.67 -2.81
C ALA A 8 -8.87 -9.74 -3.77
N THR A 9 -10.19 -9.92 -3.89
CA THR A 9 -11.08 -9.03 -4.65
C THR A 9 -12.52 -9.24 -4.20
N SER A 10 -13.29 -8.18 -4.11
CA SER A 10 -14.70 -8.26 -3.72
C SER A 10 -15.54 -8.93 -4.81
N TRP A 11 -16.41 -9.87 -4.42
CA TRP A 11 -17.39 -10.50 -5.32
C TRP A 11 -18.63 -10.92 -4.53
N PRO A 12 -19.86 -10.71 -5.08
CA PRO A 12 -20.14 -10.02 -6.35
C PRO A 12 -19.83 -8.53 -6.27
N LYS A 13 -19.54 -7.91 -7.43
CA LYS A 13 -19.43 -6.45 -7.51
C LYS A 13 -20.82 -5.83 -7.34
N PRO A 14 -20.97 -4.71 -6.62
CA PRO A 14 -22.21 -3.95 -6.59
C PRO A 14 -22.64 -3.54 -8.03
N SER A 15 -23.94 -3.58 -8.32
CA SER A 15 -24.47 -3.19 -9.65
C SER A 15 -24.02 -1.78 -10.03
N SER A 16 -24.06 -0.85 -9.08
CA SER A 16 -23.62 0.53 -9.26
C SER A 16 -22.17 0.67 -9.72
N VAL A 17 -21.28 -0.24 -9.32
CA VAL A 17 -19.89 -0.29 -9.78
C VAL A 17 -19.83 -0.74 -11.24
N CYS A 18 -20.57 -1.80 -11.59
CA CYS A 18 -20.62 -2.30 -12.97
C CYS A 18 -21.19 -1.26 -13.93
N GLU A 19 -22.26 -0.60 -13.53
CA GLU A 19 -22.91 0.48 -14.29
C GLU A 19 -21.97 1.68 -14.49
N ALA A 20 -21.26 2.10 -13.44
CA ALA A 20 -20.30 3.20 -13.52
C ALA A 20 -19.12 2.89 -14.44
N VAL A 21 -18.59 1.66 -14.40
CA VAL A 21 -17.52 1.21 -15.29
C VAL A 21 -18.00 1.19 -16.74
N GLN A 22 -19.19 0.64 -16.99
CA GLN A 22 -19.78 0.60 -18.33
C GLN A 22 -20.01 2.02 -18.88
N ALA A 23 -20.57 2.91 -18.07
CA ALA A 23 -20.78 4.30 -18.47
C ALA A 23 -19.46 5.01 -18.81
N CYS A 24 -18.41 4.77 -18.01
CA CYS A 24 -17.09 5.33 -18.26
C CYS A 24 -16.46 4.83 -19.57
N LEU A 25 -16.63 3.54 -19.90
CA LEU A 25 -16.14 2.96 -21.15
C LEU A 25 -16.86 3.48 -22.40
N MET A 26 -18.11 3.90 -22.24
CA MET A 26 -18.93 4.45 -23.33
C MET A 26 -18.80 5.98 -23.49
N ASP A 27 -18.15 6.64 -22.53
CA ASP A 27 -17.93 8.08 -22.58
C ASP A 27 -16.67 8.44 -23.37
N THR A 28 -16.61 9.69 -23.86
CA THR A 28 -15.40 10.20 -24.53
C THR A 28 -14.22 10.24 -23.56
N PRO A 29 -13.03 9.79 -23.98
CA PRO A 29 -11.84 9.89 -23.16
C PRO A 29 -11.56 11.32 -22.74
N ALA A 30 -11.60 11.62 -21.44
CA ALA A 30 -11.17 12.90 -20.90
C ALA A 30 -9.65 12.89 -20.76
N SER A 31 -8.96 13.68 -21.58
CA SER A 31 -7.52 13.89 -21.45
C SER A 31 -7.28 15.23 -20.75
N GLN A 32 -6.66 15.22 -19.60
CA GLN A 32 -6.25 16.45 -18.89
C GLN A 32 -5.25 17.28 -19.70
N PHE A 33 -4.57 16.68 -20.67
CA PHE A 33 -3.44 17.28 -21.38
C PHE A 33 -3.69 17.58 -22.87
N ARG A 34 -4.85 17.23 -23.42
CA ARG A 34 -5.12 17.42 -24.85
C ARG A 34 -6.53 17.95 -25.13
N GLY A 35 -6.64 19.24 -25.36
CA GLY A 35 -7.80 19.87 -26.02
C GLY A 35 -8.80 20.58 -25.12
N GLY A 36 -9.13 21.79 -25.50
CA GLY A 36 -9.87 22.78 -24.75
C GLY A 36 -11.38 22.55 -24.48
N SER A 37 -11.89 21.32 -24.62
CA SER A 37 -13.29 20.98 -24.31
C SER A 37 -13.47 20.25 -22.98
N ALA A 38 -12.40 19.87 -22.33
CA ALA A 38 -12.41 19.13 -21.05
C ALA A 38 -12.69 20.00 -19.80
N ILE A 39 -12.90 21.29 -19.98
CA ILE A 39 -13.03 22.28 -18.89
C ILE A 39 -14.31 22.09 -18.05
N LEU A 40 -15.27 21.32 -18.49
CA LEU A 40 -16.59 21.22 -17.84
C LEU A 40 -16.89 19.87 -17.17
N LYS A 41 -16.10 18.82 -17.41
CA LYS A 41 -16.27 17.55 -16.70
C LYS A 41 -15.18 17.42 -15.66
N LYS A 42 -15.53 17.53 -14.38
CA LYS A 42 -14.64 17.23 -13.28
C LYS A 42 -14.08 15.82 -13.51
N ASP A 43 -12.77 15.73 -13.65
CA ASP A 43 -12.07 14.48 -13.93
C ASP A 43 -12.52 13.37 -12.97
N THR A 44 -12.79 12.20 -13.51
CA THR A 44 -13.21 11.02 -12.73
C THR A 44 -12.19 10.69 -11.64
N GLU A 45 -10.91 10.87 -11.93
CA GLU A 45 -9.81 10.65 -11.00
C GLU A 45 -9.87 11.64 -9.83
N GLU A 46 -10.06 12.93 -10.09
CA GLU A 46 -10.19 13.97 -9.08
C GLU A 46 -11.43 13.76 -8.18
N ARG A 47 -12.56 13.41 -8.78
CA ARG A 47 -13.75 13.03 -8.02
C ARG A 47 -13.53 11.81 -7.14
N CYS A 48 -12.72 10.86 -7.59
CA CYS A 48 -12.36 9.69 -6.80
C CYS A 48 -11.47 10.09 -5.60
N ARG A 49 -10.45 10.94 -5.82
CA ARG A 49 -9.60 11.49 -4.73
C ARG A 49 -10.43 12.19 -3.67
N GLU A 50 -11.34 13.08 -4.07
CA GLU A 50 -12.23 13.79 -3.14
C GLU A 50 -13.08 12.82 -2.30
N LYS A 51 -13.66 11.80 -2.94
CA LYS A 51 -14.47 10.80 -2.23
C LYS A 51 -13.66 9.95 -1.29
N LEU A 52 -12.46 9.52 -1.71
CA LEU A 52 -11.54 8.78 -0.87
C LEU A 52 -11.03 9.65 0.29
N GLY A 53 -10.69 10.91 0.02
CA GLY A 53 -10.31 11.86 1.06
C GLY A 53 -11.39 11.99 2.14
N LYS A 54 -12.65 12.15 1.74
CA LYS A 54 -13.79 12.20 2.68
C LYS A 54 -13.94 10.89 3.47
N LEU A 55 -13.84 9.74 2.79
CA LEU A 55 -13.99 8.43 3.43
C LEU A 55 -12.88 8.16 4.47
N LEU A 56 -11.65 8.58 4.17
CA LEU A 56 -10.47 8.34 5.00
C LEU A 56 -10.16 9.49 5.97
N GLY A 57 -10.95 10.58 5.97
CA GLY A 57 -10.68 11.76 6.78
C GLY A 57 -9.43 12.55 6.34
N ILE A 58 -9.02 12.43 5.09
CA ILE A 58 -7.86 13.12 4.53
C ILE A 58 -8.32 14.46 3.94
N HIS A 59 -7.87 15.57 4.52
CA HIS A 59 -8.21 16.91 4.01
C HIS A 59 -7.41 17.29 2.77
N ALA A 60 -6.17 16.81 2.64
CA ALA A 60 -5.28 17.04 1.50
C ALA A 60 -5.47 15.91 0.46
N HIS A 61 -6.59 15.90 -0.27
CA HIS A 61 -6.90 14.85 -1.24
C HIS A 61 -5.97 14.85 -2.47
N ASP A 62 -5.26 15.93 -2.74
CA ASP A 62 -4.16 16.04 -3.70
C ASP A 62 -2.97 15.13 -3.37
N ARG A 63 -2.86 14.66 -2.13
CA ARG A 63 -1.86 13.66 -1.69
C ARG A 63 -2.29 12.21 -1.86
N ILE A 64 -3.44 11.96 -2.46
CA ILE A 64 -3.90 10.61 -2.80
C ILE A 64 -3.42 10.28 -4.21
N PHE A 65 -2.55 9.29 -4.32
CA PHE A 65 -1.99 8.82 -5.59
C PHE A 65 -2.56 7.45 -5.93
N PHE A 66 -2.94 7.27 -7.20
CA PHE A 66 -3.38 5.99 -7.72
C PHE A 66 -2.19 5.25 -8.34
N THR A 67 -2.15 3.95 -8.12
CA THR A 67 -1.15 3.03 -8.68
C THR A 67 -1.85 1.87 -9.37
N SER A 68 -1.11 1.04 -10.09
CA SER A 68 -1.68 -0.15 -10.75
C SER A 68 -2.21 -1.21 -9.77
N GLY A 69 -1.84 -1.11 -8.49
CA GLY A 69 -2.30 -2.00 -7.43
C GLY A 69 -1.45 -1.90 -6.16
N ALA A 70 -1.88 -2.63 -5.12
CA ALA A 70 -1.25 -2.60 -3.80
C ALA A 70 0.25 -2.95 -3.82
N THR A 71 0.69 -3.83 -4.71
CA THR A 71 2.10 -4.19 -4.86
C THR A 71 2.95 -2.99 -5.26
N GLU A 72 2.50 -2.21 -6.25
CA GLU A 72 3.21 -1.00 -6.66
C GLU A 72 3.19 0.06 -5.55
N SER A 73 2.04 0.29 -4.93
CA SER A 73 1.91 1.23 -3.81
C SER A 73 2.89 0.90 -2.68
N LEU A 74 2.91 -0.36 -2.23
CA LEU A 74 3.79 -0.81 -1.16
C LEU A 74 5.28 -0.69 -1.53
N ASN A 75 5.66 -1.08 -2.75
CA ASN A 75 7.05 -0.93 -3.19
C ASN A 75 7.46 0.54 -3.31
N THR A 76 6.57 1.40 -3.83
CA THR A 76 6.83 2.85 -3.92
C THR A 76 7.09 3.45 -2.53
N VAL A 77 6.25 3.11 -1.55
CA VAL A 77 6.44 3.60 -0.18
C VAL A 77 7.70 3.02 0.44
N LEU A 78 7.84 1.70 0.44
CA LEU A 78 8.96 1.01 1.08
C LEU A 78 10.32 1.44 0.51
N CYS A 79 10.43 1.56 -0.82
CA CYS A 79 11.70 1.93 -1.45
C CYS A 79 11.93 3.43 -1.54
N GLY A 80 10.89 4.24 -1.37
CA GLY A 80 10.95 5.71 -1.47
C GLY A 80 11.05 6.45 -0.14
N LEU A 81 10.89 5.76 1.00
CA LEU A 81 11.07 6.38 2.30
C LEU A 81 12.55 6.69 2.56
N ASP A 82 12.79 7.81 3.23
CA ASP A 82 14.10 8.13 3.78
C ASP A 82 14.24 7.45 5.16
N TYR A 83 15.13 6.48 5.22
CA TYR A 83 15.43 5.72 6.44
C TYR A 83 16.55 6.33 7.28
N GLY A 84 17.10 7.47 6.86
CA GLY A 84 18.23 8.13 7.49
C GLY A 84 19.58 7.45 7.24
N GLU A 85 20.66 8.20 7.45
CA GLU A 85 22.01 7.70 7.21
C GLU A 85 22.47 6.67 8.26
N GLU A 86 22.02 6.84 9.49
CA GLU A 86 22.36 5.93 10.61
C GLU A 86 21.60 4.61 10.53
N GLY A 87 20.63 4.52 9.64
CA GLY A 87 19.77 3.36 9.49
C GLY A 87 18.64 3.32 10.51
N CYS A 88 17.64 2.50 10.24
CA CYS A 88 16.56 2.19 11.17
C CYS A 88 16.27 0.68 11.15
N GLY A 89 15.78 0.14 12.26
CA GLY A 89 15.26 -1.22 12.31
C GLY A 89 13.88 -1.30 11.65
N ILE A 90 13.65 -2.32 10.87
CA ILE A 90 12.37 -2.58 10.22
C ILE A 90 11.75 -3.83 10.83
N LEU A 91 10.50 -3.72 11.24
CA LEU A 91 9.72 -4.84 11.75
C LEU A 91 8.68 -5.26 10.70
N ALA A 92 8.61 -6.53 10.41
CA ALA A 92 7.57 -7.12 9.58
C ALA A 92 7.05 -8.41 10.22
N THR A 93 5.80 -8.78 9.95
CA THR A 93 5.25 -10.03 10.46
C THR A 93 5.56 -11.19 9.53
N GLN A 94 5.60 -12.40 10.07
CA GLN A 94 5.77 -13.63 9.28
C GLN A 94 4.64 -13.84 8.26
N THR A 95 3.48 -13.24 8.48
CA THR A 95 2.29 -13.39 7.64
C THR A 95 2.11 -12.29 6.60
N GLU A 96 3.13 -11.45 6.43
CA GLU A 96 3.10 -10.41 5.40
C GLU A 96 2.98 -10.98 3.99
N HIS A 97 2.33 -10.22 3.12
CA HIS A 97 2.24 -10.56 1.71
C HIS A 97 3.61 -10.39 1.01
N ASN A 98 3.82 -11.15 -0.06
CA ASN A 98 5.05 -11.07 -0.87
C ASN A 98 5.38 -9.66 -1.40
N SER A 99 4.39 -8.79 -1.57
CA SER A 99 4.61 -7.39 -1.94
C SER A 99 5.33 -6.57 -0.86
N VAL A 100 5.38 -7.05 0.38
CA VAL A 100 6.15 -6.48 1.49
C VAL A 100 7.46 -7.24 1.68
N LEU A 101 7.39 -8.57 1.84
CA LEU A 101 8.58 -9.37 2.16
C LEU A 101 9.64 -9.35 1.06
N ARG A 102 9.23 -9.43 -0.22
CA ARG A 102 10.20 -9.45 -1.33
C ARG A 102 11.05 -8.18 -1.42
N PRO A 103 10.50 -6.95 -1.40
CA PRO A 103 11.33 -5.76 -1.39
C PRO A 103 12.21 -5.70 -0.14
N LEU A 104 11.70 -5.99 1.06
CA LEU A 104 12.49 -5.97 2.29
C LEU A 104 13.71 -6.90 2.24
N MET A 105 13.58 -8.06 1.59
CA MET A 105 14.66 -9.06 1.51
C MET A 105 15.63 -8.84 0.35
N ASN A 106 15.20 -8.18 -0.74
CA ASN A 106 15.97 -8.17 -1.98
C ASN A 106 16.41 -6.78 -2.44
N GLN A 107 15.75 -5.70 -1.99
CA GLN A 107 16.12 -4.36 -2.45
C GLN A 107 17.37 -3.83 -1.75
N PRO A 108 18.29 -3.20 -2.52
CA PRO A 108 19.56 -2.70 -1.97
C PRO A 108 19.38 -1.67 -0.85
N VAL A 109 18.29 -0.90 -0.85
CA VAL A 109 17.98 0.11 0.17
C VAL A 109 17.91 -0.53 1.57
N PHE A 110 17.45 -1.78 1.68
CA PHE A 110 17.33 -2.47 2.97
C PHE A 110 18.60 -3.19 3.43
N LYS A 111 19.68 -3.19 2.66
CA LYS A 111 20.95 -3.80 3.10
C LYS A 111 21.57 -3.11 4.33
N LYS A 112 21.28 -1.83 4.50
CA LYS A 112 21.73 -1.03 5.65
C LYS A 112 20.70 -0.95 6.78
N HIS A 113 19.51 -1.54 6.58
CA HIS A 113 18.39 -1.45 7.50
C HIS A 113 17.98 -2.86 7.93
N PRO A 114 18.36 -3.31 9.14
CA PRO A 114 18.07 -4.67 9.58
C PRO A 114 16.57 -4.92 9.64
N VAL A 115 16.14 -6.01 9.02
CA VAL A 115 14.75 -6.45 8.99
C VAL A 115 14.57 -7.57 10.01
N THR A 116 13.71 -7.36 10.99
CA THR A 116 13.33 -8.35 11.99
C THR A 116 11.95 -8.90 11.68
N ILE A 117 11.83 -10.21 11.51
CA ILE A 117 10.55 -10.88 11.23
C ILE A 117 9.94 -11.37 12.54
N ILE A 118 8.78 -10.82 12.88
CA ILE A 118 8.02 -11.19 14.06
C ILE A 118 7.24 -12.47 13.78
N SER A 119 7.48 -13.51 14.62
CA SER A 119 6.76 -14.77 14.51
C SER A 119 5.28 -14.63 14.87
N CYS A 120 4.44 -15.37 14.14
CA CYS A 120 3.00 -15.46 14.38
C CYS A 120 2.63 -16.83 14.95
N LEU A 121 1.49 -16.90 15.62
CA LEU A 121 0.85 -18.16 15.98
C LEU A 121 0.35 -18.88 14.71
N GLU A 122 -0.03 -20.15 14.83
CA GLU A 122 -0.59 -20.94 13.71
C GLU A 122 -1.82 -20.30 13.06
N ASN A 123 -2.60 -19.54 13.81
CA ASN A 123 -3.74 -18.79 13.33
C ASN A 123 -3.37 -17.41 12.72
N GLY A 124 -2.09 -17.09 12.59
CA GLY A 124 -1.57 -15.83 12.05
C GLY A 124 -1.57 -14.65 13.03
N ALA A 125 -2.00 -14.83 14.28
CA ALA A 125 -2.03 -13.74 15.24
C ALA A 125 -0.62 -13.44 15.79
N VAL A 126 -0.29 -12.15 15.94
CA VAL A 126 0.91 -11.66 16.61
C VAL A 126 0.62 -11.50 18.08
N THR A 127 1.39 -12.14 18.95
CA THR A 127 1.28 -11.95 20.40
C THR A 127 2.05 -10.71 20.84
N ARG A 128 1.61 -10.08 21.94
CA ARG A 128 2.35 -8.97 22.55
C ARG A 128 3.80 -9.36 22.85
N LYS A 129 4.03 -10.55 23.40
CA LYS A 129 5.37 -11.07 23.70
C LYS A 129 6.24 -11.19 22.44
N ALA A 130 5.68 -11.65 21.31
CA ALA A 130 6.42 -11.76 20.06
C ALA A 130 6.78 -10.36 19.50
N LEU A 131 5.88 -9.39 19.66
CA LEU A 131 6.12 -8.00 19.26
C LEU A 131 7.22 -7.36 20.13
N GLU A 132 7.14 -7.49 21.45
CA GLU A 132 8.14 -6.95 22.39
C GLU A 132 9.52 -7.54 22.09
N LYS A 133 9.62 -8.85 21.91
CA LYS A 133 10.87 -9.52 21.53
C LYS A 133 11.42 -9.02 20.19
N GLY A 134 10.57 -8.91 19.17
CA GLY A 134 10.97 -8.40 17.85
C GLY A 134 11.46 -6.96 17.91
N LEU A 135 10.86 -6.14 18.75
CA LEU A 135 11.29 -4.75 18.97
C LEU A 135 12.67 -4.69 19.64
N GLU A 136 12.90 -5.50 20.68
CA GLU A 136 14.20 -5.60 21.35
C GLU A 136 15.29 -6.03 20.36
N GLU A 137 15.05 -7.08 19.57
CA GLU A 137 15.98 -7.56 18.54
C GLU A 137 16.26 -6.49 17.47
N ALA A 138 15.24 -5.73 17.03
CA ALA A 138 15.42 -4.67 16.06
C ALA A 138 16.28 -3.52 16.61
N LEU A 139 16.07 -3.13 17.87
CA LEU A 139 16.85 -2.07 18.53
C LEU A 139 18.32 -2.50 18.70
N GLU A 140 18.57 -3.75 19.10
CA GLU A 140 19.93 -4.28 19.22
C GLU A 140 20.69 -4.33 17.88
N ASN A 141 19.97 -4.58 16.77
CA ASN A 141 20.55 -4.67 15.44
C ASN A 141 20.77 -3.31 14.76
N THR A 142 20.02 -2.30 15.14
CA THR A 142 20.12 -0.94 14.56
C THR A 142 21.47 -0.27 14.87
N GLY A 143 22.16 -0.66 15.95
CA GLY A 143 23.49 -0.15 16.29
C GLY A 143 24.67 -0.97 15.71
N LYS A 144 24.40 -2.07 15.03
CA LYS A 144 25.42 -2.94 14.44
C LYS A 144 25.45 -2.72 12.93
N ASN A 145 26.37 -1.88 12.44
CA ASN A 145 26.65 -1.79 11.01
C ASN A 145 26.99 -3.21 10.50
N PRO A 146 26.30 -3.74 9.48
CA PRO A 146 26.76 -4.94 8.81
C PRO A 146 28.05 -4.60 8.06
N SER A 147 29.17 -5.16 8.55
CA SER A 147 30.48 -5.13 7.90
C SER A 147 30.46 -5.86 6.55
#